data_15b680e050953e31295656d293d93346
#
_entry.id   15b680e050953e31295656d293d93346
#
_cell.length_a   1.000
_cell.length_b   1.000
_cell.length_c   1.000
_cell.angle_alpha   90.00
_cell.angle_beta   90.00
_cell.angle_gamma   90.00
#
_symmetry.space_group_name_H-M   'P 1'
#
loop_
_entity.id
_entity.type
_entity.pdbx_description
1 polymer ?
#
loop_
_entity_poly.entity_id
_entity_poly.type
_entity_poly.pdbx_seq_one_letter_code
_entity_poly.pdbx_strand_id
1 'polypeptide(L)'
;MKALAVLAVAVMGTLGIIGLAELTQNRPDPVEAGSATVVTFDVDTRDYQRGDGAAAQALWAVCSATVGGDVTGVSAPAEGTAGAGYTVSISPAIGENGRKRLVGCLEDATLDRVMGHVESITTDA
;
A
#
# COMPACT_ATOMS: atom_id res chain seq x y z
N MET A 1 46.48 -5.72 -15.70
CA MET A 1 45.45 -6.78 -15.67
C MET A 1 44.62 -6.77 -14.37
N LYS A 2 45.23 -6.67 -13.19
CA LYS A 2 44.46 -6.66 -11.91
C LYS A 2 43.51 -5.46 -11.76
N ALA A 3 43.90 -4.28 -12.18
CA ALA A 3 43.07 -3.08 -12.12
C ALA A 3 41.80 -3.16 -13.01
N LEU A 4 41.93 -3.75 -14.20
CA LEU A 4 40.82 -3.96 -15.13
C LEU A 4 39.78 -4.96 -14.57
N ALA A 5 40.24 -6.03 -13.90
CA ALA A 5 39.35 -7.01 -13.28
C ALA A 5 38.57 -6.40 -12.10
N VAL A 6 39.20 -5.56 -11.28
CA VAL A 6 38.53 -4.86 -10.17
C VAL A 6 37.45 -3.90 -10.69
N LEU A 7 37.77 -3.17 -11.76
CA LEU A 7 36.84 -2.23 -12.39
C LEU A 7 35.62 -2.96 -12.99
N ALA A 8 35.83 -4.09 -13.63
CA ALA A 8 34.75 -4.91 -14.19
C ALA A 8 33.82 -5.47 -13.11
N VAL A 9 34.35 -5.93 -11.98
CA VAL A 9 33.57 -6.43 -10.84
C VAL A 9 32.75 -5.30 -10.20
N ALA A 10 33.35 -4.12 -10.05
CA ALA A 10 32.64 -2.96 -9.49
C ALA A 10 31.48 -2.51 -10.39
N VAL A 11 31.66 -2.47 -11.71
CA VAL A 11 30.61 -2.11 -12.67
C VAL A 11 29.48 -3.15 -12.68
N MET A 12 29.81 -4.44 -12.69
CA MET A 12 28.77 -5.49 -12.62
C MET A 12 28.03 -5.48 -11.28
N GLY A 13 28.69 -5.20 -10.18
CA GLY A 13 28.05 -5.06 -8.87
C GLY A 13 27.07 -3.89 -8.82
N THR A 14 27.44 -2.72 -9.34
CA THR A 14 26.55 -1.55 -9.38
C THR A 14 25.35 -1.76 -10.31
N LEU A 15 25.54 -2.38 -11.47
CA LEU A 15 24.44 -2.72 -12.38
C LEU A 15 23.49 -3.75 -11.76
N GLY A 16 24.02 -4.72 -11.02
CA GLY A 16 23.21 -5.69 -10.28
C GLY A 16 22.35 -5.05 -9.19
N ILE A 17 22.90 -4.10 -8.43
CA ILE A 17 22.14 -3.37 -7.39
C ILE A 17 21.05 -2.49 -8.00
N ILE A 18 21.34 -1.79 -9.10
CA ILE A 18 20.37 -0.97 -9.80
C ILE A 18 19.24 -1.85 -10.36
N GLY A 19 19.57 -2.98 -10.97
CA GLY A 19 18.58 -3.93 -11.50
C GLY A 19 17.69 -4.53 -10.40
N LEU A 20 18.24 -4.83 -9.22
CA LEU A 20 17.46 -5.30 -8.07
C LEU A 20 16.56 -4.19 -7.49
N ALA A 21 17.02 -2.96 -7.45
CA ALA A 21 16.22 -1.82 -7.02
C ALA A 21 15.03 -1.53 -7.94
N GLU A 22 15.17 -1.78 -9.24
CA GLU A 22 14.08 -1.68 -10.22
C GLU A 22 13.07 -2.84 -10.09
N LEU A 23 13.52 -4.03 -9.69
CA LEU A 23 12.67 -5.21 -9.49
C LEU A 23 11.93 -5.19 -8.15
N THR A 24 12.50 -4.56 -7.13
CA THR A 24 11.81 -4.35 -5.87
C THR A 24 10.92 -3.12 -6.03
N GLN A 25 9.62 -3.26 -5.97
CA GLN A 25 8.61 -2.17 -6.06
C GLN A 25 8.73 -1.13 -4.91
N ASN A 26 9.92 -0.94 -4.40
CA ASN A 26 10.21 -0.05 -3.27
C ASN A 26 10.69 1.34 -3.73
N ARG A 27 10.26 1.75 -4.92
CA ARG A 27 10.56 3.05 -5.47
C ARG A 27 9.62 4.09 -4.87
N PRO A 28 10.11 5.22 -4.36
CA PRO A 28 9.23 6.31 -3.94
C PRO A 28 8.50 6.85 -5.18
N ASP A 29 7.19 6.92 -5.07
CA ASP A 29 6.36 7.53 -6.11
C ASP A 29 6.42 9.06 -5.98
N PRO A 30 6.41 9.80 -7.10
CA PRO A 30 6.24 11.25 -7.06
C PRO A 30 4.85 11.56 -6.49
N VAL A 31 4.80 12.43 -5.50
CA VAL A 31 3.58 12.81 -4.79
C VAL A 31 3.26 14.27 -5.10
N GLU A 32 2.02 14.56 -5.49
CA GLU A 32 1.53 15.92 -5.67
C GLU A 32 0.92 16.45 -4.37
N ALA A 33 1.43 17.60 -3.91
CA ALA A 33 0.89 18.26 -2.73
C ALA A 33 -0.57 18.69 -2.98
N GLY A 34 -1.45 18.41 -2.03
CA GLY A 34 -2.87 18.75 -2.12
C GLY A 34 -3.75 17.69 -2.78
N SER A 35 -3.15 16.62 -3.31
CA SER A 35 -3.90 15.48 -3.83
C SER A 35 -4.30 14.51 -2.71
N ALA A 36 -5.34 13.71 -2.95
CA ALA A 36 -5.77 12.65 -2.03
C ALA A 36 -6.12 11.37 -2.79
N THR A 37 -5.90 10.24 -2.17
CA THR A 37 -6.40 8.94 -2.65
C THR A 37 -7.52 8.49 -1.75
N VAL A 38 -8.67 8.20 -2.33
CA VAL A 38 -9.83 7.62 -1.65
C VAL A 38 -9.89 6.14 -1.97
N VAL A 39 -9.93 5.31 -0.95
CA VAL A 39 -9.98 3.86 -1.04
C VAL A 39 -11.29 3.39 -0.43
N THR A 40 -12.06 2.63 -1.18
CA THR A 40 -13.24 1.91 -0.68
C THR A 40 -12.95 0.42 -0.69
N PHE A 41 -13.13 -0.22 0.45
CA PHE A 41 -12.89 -1.65 0.61
C PHE A 41 -13.95 -2.26 1.52
N ASP A 42 -14.23 -3.53 1.31
CA ASP A 42 -15.10 -4.34 2.16
C ASP A 42 -14.29 -5.36 2.96
N VAL A 43 -14.86 -5.87 4.04
CA VAL A 43 -14.24 -6.91 4.87
C VAL A 43 -15.21 -8.08 5.05
N ASP A 44 -14.73 -9.28 4.76
CA ASP A 44 -15.42 -10.52 5.09
C ASP A 44 -14.81 -11.08 6.39
N THR A 45 -15.66 -11.22 7.39
CA THR A 45 -15.27 -11.70 8.73
C THR A 45 -15.94 -13.03 9.01
N ARG A 46 -15.19 -14.11 8.83
CA ARG A 46 -15.65 -15.44 9.22
C ARG A 46 -15.47 -15.62 10.72
N ASP A 47 -16.57 -15.60 11.47
CA ASP A 47 -16.62 -15.80 12.94
C ASP A 47 -15.87 -14.72 13.76
N TYR A 48 -15.81 -13.49 13.28
CA TYR A 48 -15.18 -12.42 14.03
C TYR A 48 -16.14 -11.84 15.08
N GLN A 49 -15.83 -12.02 16.34
CA GLN A 49 -16.71 -11.62 17.44
C GLN A 49 -16.77 -10.11 17.71
N ARG A 50 -15.89 -9.32 17.10
CA ARG A 50 -15.78 -7.87 17.36
C ARG A 50 -16.56 -6.99 16.40
N GLY A 51 -17.19 -7.55 15.38
CA GLY A 51 -17.91 -6.81 14.35
C GLY A 51 -17.00 -6.30 13.22
N ASP A 52 -17.61 -6.03 12.07
CA ASP A 52 -16.91 -5.73 10.82
C ASP A 52 -16.11 -4.42 10.88
N GLY A 53 -16.61 -3.41 11.61
CA GLY A 53 -15.91 -2.13 11.77
C GLY A 53 -14.57 -2.25 12.50
N ALA A 54 -14.50 -3.10 13.54
CA ALA A 54 -13.23 -3.35 14.24
C ALA A 54 -12.26 -4.15 13.37
N ALA A 55 -12.77 -5.06 12.55
CA ALA A 55 -11.99 -5.82 11.58
C ALA A 55 -11.42 -4.90 10.49
N ALA A 56 -12.23 -4.00 9.93
CA ALA A 56 -11.80 -3.02 8.96
C ALA A 56 -10.70 -2.09 9.51
N GLN A 57 -10.85 -1.62 10.75
CA GLN A 57 -9.84 -0.81 11.42
C GLN A 57 -8.52 -1.57 11.62
N ALA A 58 -8.58 -2.82 12.05
CA ALA A 58 -7.39 -3.65 12.26
C ALA A 58 -6.66 -3.93 10.95
N LEU A 59 -7.39 -4.33 9.90
CA LEU A 59 -6.83 -4.57 8.58
C LEU A 59 -6.20 -3.29 8.01
N TRP A 60 -6.91 -2.16 8.11
CA TRP A 60 -6.42 -0.88 7.66
C TRP A 60 -5.16 -0.42 8.40
N ALA A 61 -5.11 -0.58 9.73
CA ALA A 61 -3.94 -0.21 10.54
C ALA A 61 -2.67 -0.95 10.10
N VAL A 62 -2.79 -2.23 9.71
CA VAL A 62 -1.67 -3.01 9.20
C VAL A 62 -1.30 -2.59 7.79
N CYS A 63 -2.26 -2.48 6.89
CA CYS A 63 -2.00 -2.25 5.47
C CYS A 63 -1.63 -0.79 5.16
N SER A 64 -2.15 0.19 5.88
CA SER A 64 -1.74 1.58 5.69
C SER A 64 -0.26 1.82 6.00
N ALA A 65 0.33 1.03 6.90
CA ALA A 65 1.77 1.09 7.16
C ALA A 65 2.64 0.66 5.96
N THR A 66 2.08 -0.08 5.00
CA THR A 66 2.81 -0.53 3.79
C THR A 66 2.89 0.53 2.70
N VAL A 67 2.09 1.59 2.79
CA VAL A 67 2.01 2.63 1.76
C VAL A 67 3.35 3.34 1.57
N GLY A 68 4.07 3.57 2.66
CA GLY A 68 5.38 4.23 2.64
C GLY A 68 5.30 5.71 2.26
N GLY A 69 6.41 6.42 2.39
CA GLY A 69 6.51 7.83 2.02
C GLY A 69 5.98 8.80 3.08
N ASP A 70 5.97 10.08 2.72
CA ASP A 70 5.56 11.19 3.60
C ASP A 70 4.03 11.34 3.67
N VAL A 71 3.31 10.24 3.89
CA VAL A 71 1.85 10.28 4.08
C VAL A 71 1.56 10.96 5.41
N THR A 72 1.01 12.16 5.36
CA THR A 72 0.75 12.98 6.55
C THR A 72 -0.67 12.86 7.08
N GLY A 73 -1.59 12.44 6.23
CA GLY A 73 -3.00 12.31 6.60
C GLY A 73 -3.58 10.96 6.17
N VAL A 74 -3.88 10.10 7.14
CA VAL A 74 -4.58 8.84 6.93
C VAL A 74 -5.84 8.86 7.77
N SER A 75 -7.00 8.83 7.15
CA SER A 75 -8.27 8.74 7.88
C SER A 75 -8.49 7.34 8.44
N ALA A 76 -9.27 7.27 9.50
CA ALA A 76 -9.79 5.98 9.96
C ALA A 76 -10.90 5.49 9.00
N PRO A 77 -11.07 4.17 8.83
CA PRO A 77 -12.17 3.63 8.04
C PRO A 77 -13.51 4.11 8.59
N ALA A 78 -14.31 4.71 7.73
CA ALA A 78 -15.69 5.10 8.01
C ALA A 78 -16.64 4.20 7.22
N GLU A 79 -17.73 3.76 7.85
CA GLU A 79 -18.77 3.02 7.15
C GLU A 79 -19.33 3.84 5.99
N GLY A 80 -19.35 3.23 4.83
CA GLY A 80 -20.00 3.78 3.66
C GLY A 80 -21.53 3.78 3.82
N THR A 81 -22.20 4.56 3.00
CA THR A 81 -23.67 4.63 2.99
C THR A 81 -24.26 3.28 2.56
N ALA A 82 -25.06 2.65 3.43
CA ALA A 82 -25.92 1.51 3.11
C ALA A 82 -25.21 0.31 2.41
N GLY A 83 -24.19 -0.26 3.05
CA GLY A 83 -23.55 -1.49 2.56
C GLY A 83 -22.47 -1.28 1.50
N ALA A 84 -21.98 -0.07 1.35
CA ALA A 84 -20.88 0.28 0.43
C ALA A 84 -19.48 0.16 1.07
N GLY A 85 -19.28 -0.81 1.96
CA GLY A 85 -17.98 -1.06 2.56
C GLY A 85 -17.45 0.09 3.43
N TYR A 86 -16.13 0.16 3.58
CA TYR A 86 -15.43 1.17 4.36
C TYR A 86 -14.65 2.11 3.45
N THR A 87 -14.75 3.41 3.69
CA THR A 87 -14.04 4.41 2.92
C THR A 87 -12.96 5.09 3.76
N VAL A 88 -11.79 5.26 3.18
CA VAL A 88 -10.64 5.94 3.79
C VAL A 88 -10.05 6.94 2.81
N SER A 89 -9.43 7.99 3.34
CA SER A 89 -8.70 8.98 2.56
C SER A 89 -7.24 9.03 3.01
N ILE A 90 -6.35 9.10 2.05
CA ILE A 90 -4.89 9.21 2.24
C ILE A 90 -4.43 10.50 1.57
N SER A 91 -3.78 11.38 2.32
CA SER A 91 -3.21 12.62 1.78
C SER A 91 -1.72 12.74 2.20
N PRO A 92 -0.85 13.12 1.26
CA PRO A 92 -1.09 13.30 -0.16
C PRO A 92 -1.42 11.97 -0.87
N ALA A 93 -1.90 12.05 -2.12
CA ALA A 93 -2.25 10.85 -2.89
C ALA A 93 -1.07 9.89 -3.03
N ILE A 94 -1.34 8.61 -2.91
CA ILE A 94 -0.34 7.57 -3.12
C ILE A 94 -0.14 7.31 -4.62
N GLY A 95 1.11 7.09 -5.01
CA GLY A 95 1.43 6.74 -6.39
C GLY A 95 1.12 5.28 -6.73
N GLU A 96 1.46 4.89 -7.94
CA GLU A 96 1.13 3.56 -8.48
C GLU A 96 1.72 2.41 -7.66
N ASN A 97 2.97 2.55 -7.20
CA ASN A 97 3.61 1.51 -6.38
C ASN A 97 2.99 1.42 -4.99
N GLY A 98 2.69 2.55 -4.36
CA GLY A 98 1.96 2.62 -3.10
C GLY A 98 0.59 1.97 -3.20
N ARG A 99 -0.14 2.25 -4.29
CA ARG A 99 -1.44 1.65 -4.57
C ARG A 99 -1.37 0.13 -4.72
N LYS A 100 -0.41 -0.39 -5.49
CA LYS A 100 -0.22 -1.84 -5.66
C LYS A 100 0.08 -2.54 -4.34
N ARG A 101 0.94 -1.95 -3.50
CA ARG A 101 1.25 -2.50 -2.17
C ARG A 101 0.03 -2.50 -1.25
N LEU A 102 -0.74 -1.42 -1.25
CA LEU A 102 -1.93 -1.30 -0.43
C LEU A 102 -3.00 -2.31 -0.82
N VAL A 103 -3.31 -2.42 -2.12
CA VAL A 103 -4.25 -3.42 -2.64
C VAL A 103 -3.81 -4.82 -2.29
N GLY A 104 -2.56 -5.18 -2.60
CA GLY A 104 -2.02 -6.49 -2.26
C GLY A 104 -2.10 -6.79 -0.77
N CYS A 105 -1.81 -5.82 0.11
CA CYS A 105 -1.98 -6.02 1.54
C CYS A 105 -3.44 -6.22 1.93
N LEU A 106 -4.36 -5.38 1.46
CA LEU A 106 -5.78 -5.48 1.82
C LEU A 106 -6.42 -6.79 1.35
N GLU A 107 -6.02 -7.31 0.19
CA GLU A 107 -6.60 -8.53 -0.39
C GLU A 107 -5.87 -9.81 0.05
N ASP A 108 -4.56 -9.74 0.32
CA ASP A 108 -3.76 -10.92 0.67
C ASP A 108 -3.52 -11.09 2.18
N ALA A 109 -3.70 -10.02 2.97
CA ALA A 109 -3.49 -10.10 4.42
C ALA A 109 -4.61 -10.89 5.08
N THR A 110 -4.26 -12.07 5.57
CA THR A 110 -5.16 -12.90 6.39
C THR A 110 -4.90 -12.61 7.86
N LEU A 111 -5.60 -11.62 8.40
CA LEU A 111 -5.55 -11.28 9.83
C LEU A 111 -6.72 -11.94 10.54
N ASP A 112 -6.45 -13.02 11.28
CA ASP A 112 -7.43 -13.67 12.16
C ASP A 112 -8.81 -13.94 11.48
N ARG A 113 -8.78 -14.50 10.26
CA ARG A 113 -9.95 -14.77 9.40
C ARG A 113 -10.69 -13.54 8.85
N VAL A 114 -10.05 -12.38 8.87
CA VAL A 114 -10.51 -11.18 8.17
C VAL A 114 -9.90 -11.16 6.79
N MET A 115 -10.71 -11.04 5.77
CA MET A 115 -10.30 -10.86 4.38
C MET A 115 -10.83 -9.53 3.89
N GLY A 116 -9.94 -8.71 3.31
CA GLY A 116 -10.34 -7.47 2.66
C GLY A 116 -10.61 -7.68 1.18
N HIS A 117 -11.49 -6.88 0.62
CA HIS A 117 -11.74 -6.77 -0.80
C HIS A 117 -11.79 -5.30 -1.19
N VAL A 118 -10.95 -4.90 -2.13
CA VAL A 118 -10.90 -3.50 -2.59
C VAL A 118 -11.94 -3.29 -3.69
N GLU A 119 -12.90 -2.43 -3.44
CA GLU A 119 -13.95 -2.09 -4.41
C GLU A 119 -13.50 -0.99 -5.39
N SER A 120 -12.86 0.05 -4.87
CA SER A 120 -12.39 1.15 -5.70
C SER A 120 -11.23 1.90 -5.07
N ILE A 121 -10.37 2.45 -5.93
CA ILE A 121 -9.32 3.41 -5.55
C ILE A 121 -9.37 4.56 -6.55
N THR A 122 -9.64 5.76 -6.06
CA THR A 122 -9.67 6.97 -6.86
C THR A 122 -8.65 7.98 -6.33
N THR A 123 -8.09 8.77 -7.24
CA THR A 123 -7.17 9.85 -6.89
C THR A 123 -7.81 11.16 -7.30
N ASP A 124 -8.00 12.04 -6.33
CA ASP A 124 -8.47 13.40 -6.55
C ASP A 124 -7.25 14.34 -6.53
N ALA A 125 -7.13 15.09 -7.58
CA ALA A 125 -6.08 16.10 -7.75
C ALA A 125 -6.52 17.46 -7.25
#